data_90d949116b5454c57ee3965f2c548c75
#
_entry.id   90d949116b5454c57ee3965f2c548c75
#
_cell.length_a   1.000
_cell.length_b   1.000
_cell.length_c   1.000
_cell.angle_alpha   90.00
_cell.angle_beta   90.00
_cell.angle_gamma   90.00
#
_symmetry.space_group_name_H-M   'P 1'
#
loop_
_entity.id
_entity.type
_entity.pdbx_description
1 polymer ?
#
loop_
_entity_poly.entity_id
_entity_poly.type
_entity_poly.pdbx_seq_one_letter_code
_entity_poly.pdbx_strand_id
1 'polypeptide(L)'
;MTGVVREPRIIVIGAGVAGITTAHVLRESGFSDITVLEKGSDVGGVWHWNRYPGLTCDVPSQLYQFGFAPKPDWSHLWADGATIQRYHRDVVDQ
;
A
#
# COMPACT_ATOMS: atom_id res chain seq x y z
N MET A 1 -29.25 -20.13 19.99
CA MET A 1 -28.80 -20.36 18.71
C MET A 1 -27.35 -20.24 18.64
N THR A 2 -26.90 -21.06 18.03
CA THR A 2 -25.57 -20.82 17.71
C THR A 2 -25.48 -20.09 16.42
N GLY A 3 -25.11 -18.88 16.50
CA GLY A 3 -24.79 -18.15 15.34
C GLY A 3 -23.52 -18.66 14.73
N VAL A 4 -23.63 -19.09 13.51
CA VAL A 4 -22.46 -19.13 12.66
C VAL A 4 -22.20 -17.72 12.23
N VAL A 5 -21.21 -17.11 12.84
CA VAL A 5 -20.76 -15.79 12.40
C VAL A 5 -19.98 -16.00 11.11
N ARG A 6 -20.59 -15.61 10.01
CA ARG A 6 -19.87 -15.58 8.73
C ARG A 6 -18.93 -14.40 8.73
N GLU A 7 -17.69 -14.70 8.42
CA GLU A 7 -16.73 -13.67 8.12
C GLU A 7 -17.17 -12.92 6.86
N PRO A 8 -17.22 -11.58 6.87
CA PRO A 8 -17.61 -10.84 5.69
C PRO A 8 -16.54 -10.93 4.60
N ARG A 9 -17.00 -10.88 3.36
CA ARG A 9 -16.12 -10.63 2.22
C ARG A 9 -15.91 -9.13 2.11
N ILE A 10 -14.66 -8.73 2.03
CA ILE A 10 -14.29 -7.33 1.97
C ILE A 10 -13.55 -7.07 0.67
N ILE A 11 -14.02 -6.06 -0.05
CA ILE A 11 -13.35 -5.59 -1.27
C ILE A 11 -12.85 -4.18 -1.00
N VAL A 12 -11.56 -3.97 -1.21
CA VAL A 12 -10.91 -2.67 -1.12
C VAL A 12 -10.68 -2.18 -2.53
N ILE A 13 -11.16 -0.99 -2.84
CA ILE A 13 -11.01 -0.40 -4.16
C ILE A 13 -9.78 0.51 -4.16
N GLY A 14 -8.79 0.17 -4.98
CA GLY A 14 -7.55 0.92 -5.12
C GLY A 14 -6.41 0.35 -4.29
N ALA A 15 -5.23 0.33 -4.86
CA ALA A 15 -4.01 -0.20 -4.25
C ALA A 15 -2.93 0.89 -4.13
N GLY A 16 -3.34 2.09 -3.76
CA GLY A 16 -2.44 3.15 -3.31
C GLY A 16 -2.19 3.02 -1.81
N VAL A 17 -1.64 4.06 -1.20
CA VAL A 17 -1.32 4.08 0.24
C VAL A 17 -2.53 3.71 1.09
N ALA A 18 -3.68 4.33 0.82
CA ALA A 18 -4.89 4.10 1.61
C ALA A 18 -5.41 2.67 1.48
N GLY A 19 -5.43 2.13 0.27
CA GLY A 19 -5.92 0.77 0.02
C GLY A 19 -5.03 -0.29 0.63
N ILE A 20 -3.73 -0.16 0.49
CA ILE A 20 -2.75 -1.07 1.08
C ILE A 20 -2.83 -1.03 2.60
N THR A 21 -2.89 0.15 3.20
CA THR A 21 -3.03 0.33 4.64
C THR A 21 -4.33 -0.29 5.15
N THR A 22 -5.44 -0.05 4.46
CA THR A 22 -6.75 -0.58 4.83
C THR A 22 -6.73 -2.10 4.84
N ALA A 23 -6.19 -2.72 3.79
CA ALA A 23 -6.08 -4.17 3.70
C ALA A 23 -5.23 -4.74 4.85
N HIS A 24 -4.12 -4.09 5.17
CA HIS A 24 -3.27 -4.51 6.29
C HIS A 24 -4.02 -4.46 7.63
N VAL A 25 -4.68 -3.34 7.91
CA VAL A 25 -5.41 -3.15 9.17
C VAL A 25 -6.55 -4.16 9.32
N LEU A 26 -7.29 -4.41 8.24
CA LEU A 26 -8.36 -5.40 8.25
C LEU A 26 -7.83 -6.80 8.54
N ARG A 27 -6.72 -7.15 7.93
CA ARG A 27 -6.08 -8.45 8.14
C ARG A 27 -5.58 -8.61 9.58
N GLU A 28 -4.94 -7.59 10.13
CA GLU A 28 -4.52 -7.58 11.54
C GLU A 28 -5.71 -7.62 12.51
N SER A 29 -6.88 -7.16 12.07
CA SER A 29 -8.12 -7.20 12.86
C SER A 29 -8.85 -8.54 12.77
N GLY A 30 -8.30 -9.50 12.04
CA GLY A 30 -8.85 -10.86 11.99
C GLY A 30 -9.69 -11.18 10.77
N PHE A 31 -9.82 -10.26 9.81
CA PHE A 31 -10.53 -10.55 8.55
C PHE A 31 -9.58 -11.22 7.57
N SER A 32 -10.01 -12.31 6.96
CA SER A 32 -9.16 -13.06 6.02
C SER A 32 -9.65 -13.01 4.58
N ASP A 33 -10.93 -12.76 4.35
CA ASP A 33 -11.50 -12.70 2.99
C ASP A 33 -11.45 -11.25 2.47
N ILE A 34 -10.25 -10.82 2.11
CA ILE A 34 -9.99 -9.45 1.65
C ILE A 34 -9.44 -9.52 0.23
N THR A 35 -10.08 -8.77 -0.67
CA THR A 35 -9.62 -8.61 -2.06
C THR A 35 -9.40 -7.14 -2.33
N VAL A 36 -8.22 -6.79 -2.84
CA VAL A 36 -7.92 -5.43 -3.27
C VAL A 36 -7.98 -5.38 -4.78
N LEU A 37 -8.83 -4.51 -5.31
CA LEU A 37 -9.00 -4.31 -6.75
C LEU A 37 -8.31 -3.03 -7.16
N GLU A 38 -7.46 -3.11 -8.17
CA GLU A 38 -6.72 -1.97 -8.70
C GLU A 38 -7.08 -1.75 -10.18
N LYS A 39 -7.46 -0.54 -10.51
CA LYS A 39 -7.78 -0.13 -11.89
C LYS A 39 -6.55 -0.15 -12.79
N GLY A 40 -5.38 0.21 -12.24
CA GLY A 40 -4.13 0.21 -12.98
C GLY A 40 -3.51 -1.18 -13.10
N SER A 41 -2.45 -1.26 -13.86
CA SER A 41 -1.72 -2.52 -14.08
C SER A 41 -0.83 -2.91 -12.90
N ASP A 42 -0.66 -2.02 -11.92
CA ASP A 42 0.19 -2.26 -10.77
C ASP A 42 -0.26 -1.42 -9.58
N VAL A 43 0.24 -1.78 -8.40
CA VAL A 43 0.00 -1.04 -7.15
C VAL A 43 0.77 0.27 -7.12
N GLY A 44 0.45 1.14 -6.18
CA GLY A 44 1.20 2.37 -5.93
C GLY A 44 0.40 3.66 -6.09
N GLY A 45 -0.84 3.60 -6.58
CA GLY A 45 -1.70 4.78 -6.71
C GLY A 45 -1.03 5.89 -7.52
N VAL A 46 -0.90 7.07 -6.93
CA VAL A 46 -0.28 8.22 -7.60
C VAL A 46 1.15 7.91 -8.07
N TRP A 47 1.86 7.04 -7.40
CA TRP A 47 3.24 6.66 -7.76
C TRP A 47 3.28 5.67 -8.92
N HIS A 48 2.21 4.97 -9.19
CA HIS A 48 2.03 4.18 -10.39
C HIS A 48 1.65 5.07 -11.59
N TRP A 49 0.72 6.02 -11.37
CA TRP A 49 0.16 6.83 -12.46
C TRP A 49 1.08 7.95 -12.91
N ASN A 50 1.86 8.55 -12.01
CA ASN A 50 2.71 9.69 -12.31
C ASN A 50 4.15 9.22 -12.55
N ARG A 51 4.68 9.51 -13.74
CA ARG A 51 5.98 8.99 -14.18
C ARG A 51 6.81 10.03 -14.92
N TYR A 52 6.57 11.30 -14.66
CA TYR A 52 7.34 12.35 -15.32
C TYR A 52 8.76 12.44 -14.72
N PRO A 53 9.74 12.93 -15.53
CA PRO A 53 11.12 13.08 -15.04
C PRO A 53 11.19 14.05 -13.86
N GLY A 54 12.00 13.73 -12.87
CA GLY A 54 12.19 14.56 -11.68
C GLY A 54 11.09 14.39 -10.63
N LEU A 55 10.15 13.48 -10.81
CA LEU A 55 9.12 13.22 -9.82
C LEU A 55 9.76 12.69 -8.52
N THR A 56 9.58 13.43 -7.44
CA THR A 56 10.00 13.03 -6.10
C THR A 56 8.89 13.32 -5.10
N CYS A 57 8.99 12.70 -3.92
CA CYS A 57 8.13 13.05 -2.80
C CYS A 57 8.60 14.37 -2.17
N ASP A 58 7.67 15.15 -1.69
CA ASP A 58 7.94 16.39 -0.95
C ASP A 58 8.01 16.19 0.57
N VAL A 59 7.98 14.93 1.00
CA VAL A 59 8.12 14.53 2.39
C VAL A 59 9.38 13.66 2.50
N PRO A 60 10.20 13.83 3.54
CA PRO A 60 11.37 12.97 3.73
C PRO A 60 10.99 11.48 3.75
N SER A 61 11.80 10.65 3.10
CA SER A 61 11.51 9.23 2.91
C SER A 61 11.26 8.49 4.22
N GLN A 62 11.98 8.85 5.28
CA GLN A 62 11.82 8.23 6.59
C GLN A 62 10.44 8.48 7.22
N LEU A 63 9.74 9.51 6.78
CA LEU A 63 8.39 9.83 7.23
C LEU A 63 7.33 9.32 6.27
N TYR A 64 7.66 9.19 4.98
CA TYR A 64 6.73 8.79 3.94
C TYR A 64 6.80 7.29 3.70
N GLN A 65 6.38 6.54 4.70
CA GLN A 65 6.38 5.07 4.64
C GLN A 65 5.27 4.50 5.51
N PHE A 66 4.94 3.23 5.28
CA PHE A 66 3.98 2.54 6.12
C PHE A 66 4.59 2.28 7.50
N GLY A 67 3.86 2.64 8.57
CA GLY A 67 4.33 2.40 9.92
C GLY A 67 4.54 0.92 10.25
N PHE A 68 3.78 0.04 9.59
CA PHE A 68 3.89 -1.41 9.77
C PHE A 68 5.00 -2.05 8.92
N ALA A 69 5.60 -1.31 8.01
CA ALA A 69 6.62 -1.84 7.09
C ALA A 69 7.67 -0.78 6.78
N PRO A 70 8.45 -0.35 7.78
CA PRO A 70 9.48 0.65 7.55
C PRO A 70 10.58 0.10 6.65
N LYS A 71 11.10 0.98 5.78
CA LYS A 71 12.22 0.67 4.90
C LYS A 71 13.45 1.36 5.45
N PRO A 72 14.48 0.62 5.91
CA PRO A 72 15.64 1.24 6.53
C PRO A 72 16.66 1.80 5.54
N ASP A 73 16.59 1.41 4.28
CA ASP A 73 17.64 1.65 3.28
C ASP A 73 17.21 2.61 2.17
N TRP A 74 16.47 3.67 2.51
CA TRP A 74 16.16 4.73 1.55
C TRP A 74 17.45 5.36 1.03
N SER A 75 17.61 5.39 -0.30
CA SER A 75 18.81 5.93 -0.94
C SER A 75 18.86 7.45 -0.94
N HIS A 76 17.72 8.11 -0.81
CA HIS A 76 17.60 9.56 -0.88
C HIS A 76 16.68 10.08 0.22
N LEU A 77 16.95 11.28 0.70
CA LEU A 77 16.06 11.96 1.65
C LEU A 77 14.68 12.21 1.02
N TRP A 78 14.69 12.60 -0.26
CA TRP A 78 13.49 12.80 -1.07
C TRP A 78 13.43 11.70 -2.12
N ALA A 79 12.69 10.64 -1.84
CA ALA A 79 12.65 9.49 -2.73
C ALA A 79 11.97 9.84 -4.06
N ASP A 80 12.48 9.29 -5.16
CA ASP A 80 11.82 9.41 -6.46
C ASP A 80 10.58 8.51 -6.56
N GLY A 81 9.72 8.83 -7.54
CA GLY A 81 8.45 8.12 -7.71
C GLY A 81 8.62 6.63 -7.97
N ALA A 82 9.61 6.24 -8.77
CA ALA A 82 9.85 4.83 -9.09
C ALA A 82 10.27 4.02 -7.85
N THR A 83 11.09 4.61 -6.99
CA THR A 83 11.53 3.97 -5.74
C THR A 83 10.35 3.80 -4.79
N ILE A 84 9.47 4.81 -4.68
CA ILE A 84 8.29 4.74 -3.84
C ILE A 84 7.33 3.66 -4.35
N GLN A 85 7.08 3.59 -5.65
CA GLN A 85 6.24 2.54 -6.22
C GLN A 85 6.81 1.15 -5.97
N ARG A 86 8.11 0.99 -6.12
CA ARG A 86 8.78 -0.28 -5.84
C ARG A 86 8.61 -0.68 -4.38
N TYR A 87 8.73 0.27 -3.47
CA TYR A 87 8.48 0.05 -2.05
C TYR A 87 7.04 -0.42 -1.80
N HIS A 88 6.03 0.21 -2.44
CA HIS A 88 4.64 -0.24 -2.33
C HIS A 88 4.48 -1.68 -2.81
N ARG A 89 5.11 -2.03 -3.92
CA ARG A 89 5.07 -3.38 -4.45
C ARG A 89 5.70 -4.38 -3.49
N ASP A 90 6.84 -4.04 -2.91
CA ASP A 90 7.52 -4.89 -1.94
C ASP A 90 6.66 -5.13 -0.68
N VAL A 91 5.96 -4.11 -0.22
CA VAL A 91 5.05 -4.22 0.93
C VAL A 91 3.89 -5.16 0.61
N VAL A 92 3.32 -5.06 -0.58
CA VAL A 92 2.21 -5.93 -1.00
C VAL A 92 2.65 -7.39 -1.11
N ASP A 93 3.89 -7.63 -1.50
CA ASP A 93 4.43 -8.98 -1.67
C ASP A 93 4.82 -9.68 -0.36
N GLN A 94 4.76 -8.98 0.73
CA GLN A 94 5.05 -9.56 2.05
C GLN A 94 3.96 -10.51 2.55
#